data_ae4bfb88ba924efa49ad78240f451a0a
#
_entry.id   ae4bfb88ba924efa49ad78240f451a0a
#
_cell.length_a   1.000
_cell.length_b   1.000
_cell.length_c   1.000
_cell.angle_alpha   90.00
_cell.angle_beta   90.00
_cell.angle_gamma   90.00
#
_symmetry.space_group_name_H-M   'P 1'
#
loop_
_entity.id
_entity.type
_entity.pdbx_description
1 polymer ?
#
loop_
_entity_poly.entity_id
_entity_poly.type
_entity_poly.pdbx_seq_one_letter_code
_entity_poly.pdbx_strand_id
1 'polypeptide(L)'
;YHFNNILYKDFGVQTDNYKPILDVTFDGVHILNNDIVSSLPHVLIQLKDDARYLLLDDTSAFRVQLQYPDGSLRNYYFTNTDTLRFTPATPGAENTAKVDFTPYLLEDGTYILYVYGKDKSDNVAGGTEYSVSFQVYNKPMISNLFNYPNPFTTSTAFVFTMTGSTIPQNIRIQILTITGKIVKEITKQELGPLHLGRNITEYKWDGTDMYGQKLANGIYLYRVLTNLNGASLEKFPSVDHSGGEVDTDKYFNKGYGKMYLMR
;
A
#
# COMPACT_ATOMS: atom_id res chain seq x y z
N TYR A 1 -34.76 -45.28 -49.03
CA TYR A 1 -35.02 -43.89 -48.61
C TYR A 1 -33.85 -43.48 -47.72
N HIS A 2 -32.97 -42.60 -48.25
CA HIS A 2 -31.95 -41.95 -47.41
C HIS A 2 -32.60 -40.74 -46.80
N PHE A 3 -32.89 -40.81 -45.50
CA PHE A 3 -33.24 -39.63 -44.71
C PHE A 3 -32.00 -38.79 -44.55
N ASN A 4 -32.04 -37.61 -45.12
CA ASN A 4 -30.97 -36.62 -44.97
C ASN A 4 -31.10 -36.01 -43.56
N ASN A 5 -30.33 -36.49 -42.59
CA ASN A 5 -30.30 -35.95 -41.23
C ASN A 5 -29.42 -34.70 -41.15
N ILE A 6 -29.82 -33.65 -41.86
CA ILE A 6 -29.18 -32.34 -41.77
C ILE A 6 -29.97 -31.53 -40.74
N LEU A 7 -29.33 -31.19 -39.63
CA LEU A 7 -29.85 -30.27 -38.66
C LEU A 7 -29.15 -28.92 -38.88
N TYR A 8 -29.91 -27.90 -39.21
CA TYR A 8 -29.44 -26.53 -39.20
C TYR A 8 -29.72 -25.94 -37.82
N LYS A 9 -28.69 -25.44 -37.15
CA LYS A 9 -28.81 -24.70 -35.90
C LYS A 9 -28.15 -23.34 -36.10
N ASP A 10 -28.97 -22.30 -36.11
CA ASP A 10 -28.48 -20.94 -36.11
C ASP A 10 -27.96 -20.62 -34.73
N PHE A 11 -26.76 -20.05 -34.64
CA PHE A 11 -26.22 -19.49 -33.44
C PHE A 11 -25.72 -18.07 -33.72
N GLY A 12 -26.08 -17.15 -32.85
CA GLY A 12 -25.55 -15.79 -32.88
C GLY A 12 -24.24 -15.73 -32.11
N VAL A 13 -23.21 -15.18 -32.74
CA VAL A 13 -21.99 -14.81 -32.04
C VAL A 13 -22.16 -13.38 -31.53
N GLN A 14 -22.15 -13.21 -30.20
CA GLN A 14 -22.20 -11.89 -29.60
C GLN A 14 -20.77 -11.46 -29.35
N THR A 15 -20.37 -10.32 -29.89
CA THR A 15 -19.04 -9.74 -29.65
C THR A 15 -19.01 -9.18 -28.24
N ASP A 16 -18.02 -9.55 -27.49
CA ASP A 16 -17.75 -8.96 -26.19
C ASP A 16 -17.08 -7.59 -26.38
N ASN A 17 -17.73 -6.55 -25.86
CA ASN A 17 -17.25 -5.17 -25.92
C ASN A 17 -17.05 -4.57 -24.52
N TYR A 18 -17.23 -5.37 -23.48
CA TYR A 18 -17.00 -4.92 -22.11
C TYR A 18 -15.50 -4.98 -21.79
N LYS A 19 -15.03 -3.94 -21.12
CA LYS A 19 -13.62 -3.88 -20.72
C LYS A 19 -13.43 -4.58 -19.39
N PRO A 20 -12.40 -5.40 -19.24
CA PRO A 20 -12.08 -5.99 -17.96
C PRO A 20 -11.65 -4.93 -16.95
N ILE A 21 -11.80 -5.25 -15.67
CA ILE A 21 -11.40 -4.39 -14.55
C ILE A 21 -10.02 -4.86 -14.08
N LEU A 22 -9.08 -3.92 -14.05
CA LEU A 22 -7.74 -4.12 -13.50
C LEU A 22 -7.65 -3.51 -12.12
N ASP A 23 -7.20 -4.29 -11.15
CA ASP A 23 -6.96 -3.87 -9.77
C ASP A 23 -5.51 -4.18 -9.37
N VAL A 24 -4.81 -3.20 -8.77
CA VAL A 24 -3.41 -3.33 -8.39
C VAL A 24 -3.22 -2.86 -6.96
N THR A 25 -2.73 -3.75 -6.11
CA THR A 25 -2.44 -3.44 -4.70
C THR A 25 -0.98 -3.77 -4.36
N PHE A 26 -0.41 -2.99 -3.46
CA PHE A 26 0.94 -3.20 -2.90
C PHE A 26 0.79 -3.58 -1.43
N ASP A 27 1.28 -4.75 -1.05
CA ASP A 27 1.16 -5.30 0.31
C ASP A 27 -0.30 -5.25 0.83
N GLY A 28 -1.27 -5.46 -0.09
CA GLY A 28 -2.71 -5.44 0.19
C GLY A 28 -3.36 -4.05 0.24
N VAL A 29 -2.64 -2.98 -0.10
CA VAL A 29 -3.13 -1.60 -0.07
C VAL A 29 -3.00 -0.94 -1.45
N HIS A 30 -4.00 -0.15 -1.84
CA HIS A 30 -3.88 0.74 -3.00
C HIS A 30 -2.98 1.93 -2.65
N ILE A 31 -2.03 2.20 -3.52
CA ILE A 31 -1.11 3.32 -3.35
C ILE A 31 -1.48 4.48 -4.27
N LEU A 32 -1.10 5.68 -3.86
CA LEU A 32 -1.14 6.88 -4.69
C LEU A 32 0.23 7.15 -5.29
N ASN A 33 0.27 8.01 -6.31
CA ASN A 33 1.55 8.46 -6.88
C ASN A 33 2.45 9.07 -5.81
N ASN A 34 3.72 8.66 -5.82
CA ASN A 34 4.78 9.04 -4.88
C ASN A 34 4.63 8.51 -3.44
N ASP A 35 3.73 7.56 -3.21
CA ASP A 35 3.72 6.84 -1.93
C ASP A 35 5.01 6.04 -1.73
N ILE A 36 5.38 5.87 -0.45
CA ILE A 36 6.54 5.06 -0.09
C ILE A 36 6.11 3.60 0.00
N VAL A 37 6.85 2.74 -0.69
CA VAL A 37 6.61 1.31 -0.80
C VAL A 37 7.80 0.55 -0.23
N SER A 38 7.57 -0.69 0.21
CA SER A 38 8.61 -1.63 0.62
C SER A 38 9.66 -1.84 -0.48
N SER A 39 10.90 -2.10 -0.08
CA SER A 39 11.93 -2.58 -1.03
C SER A 39 11.71 -4.03 -1.50
N LEU A 40 10.80 -4.76 -0.84
CA LEU A 40 10.35 -6.10 -1.22
C LEU A 40 8.81 -6.12 -1.23
N PRO A 41 8.17 -5.39 -2.14
CA PRO A 41 6.72 -5.32 -2.15
C PRO A 41 6.10 -6.61 -2.71
N HIS A 42 4.97 -7.02 -2.14
CA HIS A 42 4.07 -7.96 -2.79
C HIS A 42 3.01 -7.18 -3.58
N VAL A 43 3.18 -7.12 -4.88
CA VAL A 43 2.20 -6.45 -5.77
C VAL A 43 1.25 -7.51 -6.30
N LEU A 44 -0.03 -7.40 -5.91
CA LEU A 44 -1.10 -8.23 -6.44
C LEU A 44 -1.81 -7.47 -7.56
N ILE A 45 -1.79 -8.04 -8.75
CA ILE A 45 -2.47 -7.54 -9.95
C ILE A 45 -3.62 -8.48 -10.24
N GLN A 46 -4.84 -7.98 -10.24
CA GLN A 46 -6.05 -8.75 -10.55
C GLN A 46 -6.71 -8.20 -11.80
N LEU A 47 -7.03 -9.08 -12.73
CA LEU A 47 -7.81 -8.76 -13.91
C LEU A 47 -9.11 -9.55 -13.83
N LYS A 48 -10.24 -8.84 -13.82
CA LYS A 48 -11.58 -9.43 -13.73
C LYS A 48 -12.38 -9.07 -14.98
N ASP A 49 -13.01 -10.07 -15.56
CA ASP A 49 -13.84 -9.95 -16.74
C ASP A 49 -15.23 -10.56 -16.50
N ASP A 50 -16.25 -10.08 -17.19
CA ASP A 50 -17.63 -10.55 -17.06
C ASP A 50 -17.95 -11.72 -18.01
N ALA A 51 -17.09 -11.99 -18.99
CA ALA A 51 -17.24 -13.10 -19.93
C ALA A 51 -17.16 -14.45 -19.21
N ARG A 52 -18.20 -15.27 -19.35
CA ARG A 52 -18.30 -16.57 -18.67
C ARG A 52 -17.52 -17.69 -19.37
N TYR A 53 -17.27 -17.55 -20.68
CA TYR A 53 -16.71 -18.60 -21.52
C TYR A 53 -15.32 -18.26 -22.08
N LEU A 54 -14.95 -16.97 -22.06
CA LEU A 54 -13.66 -16.49 -22.49
C LEU A 54 -12.79 -16.23 -21.25
N LEU A 55 -12.35 -17.31 -20.60
CA LEU A 55 -11.62 -17.22 -19.32
C LEU A 55 -10.25 -16.57 -19.50
N LEU A 56 -9.84 -15.80 -18.52
CA LEU A 56 -8.51 -15.22 -18.37
C LEU A 56 -7.52 -16.31 -17.90
N ASP A 57 -7.19 -17.24 -18.76
CA ASP A 57 -6.37 -18.43 -18.45
C ASP A 57 -4.98 -18.40 -19.09
N ASP A 58 -4.61 -17.30 -19.73
CA ASP A 58 -3.35 -17.14 -20.46
C ASP A 58 -2.59 -15.90 -19.96
N THR A 59 -1.29 -16.04 -19.83
CA THR A 59 -0.36 -14.96 -19.46
C THR A 59 -0.28 -13.84 -20.49
N SER A 60 -0.64 -14.10 -21.75
CA SER A 60 -0.69 -13.07 -22.82
C SER A 60 -1.68 -11.93 -22.53
N ALA A 61 -2.61 -12.14 -21.58
CA ALA A 61 -3.50 -11.10 -21.07
C ALA A 61 -2.75 -9.97 -20.33
N PHE A 62 -1.51 -10.19 -19.93
CA PHE A 62 -0.77 -9.24 -19.08
C PHE A 62 0.57 -8.84 -19.67
N ARG A 63 0.93 -7.58 -19.43
CA ARG A 63 2.31 -7.08 -19.55
C ARG A 63 2.64 -6.29 -18.30
N VAL A 64 3.75 -6.62 -17.65
CA VAL A 64 4.25 -5.96 -16.43
C VAL A 64 5.63 -5.38 -16.71
N GLN A 65 5.77 -4.08 -16.51
CA GLN A 65 7.01 -3.34 -16.71
C GLN A 65 7.28 -2.47 -15.49
N LEU A 66 8.54 -2.28 -15.16
CA LEU A 66 8.98 -1.43 -14.07
C LEU A 66 10.08 -0.50 -14.57
N GLN A 67 9.88 0.79 -14.41
CA GLN A 67 10.91 1.79 -14.62
C GLN A 67 11.65 2.02 -13.31
N TYR A 68 12.96 1.99 -13.39
CA TYR A 68 13.88 2.13 -12.27
C TYR A 68 14.30 3.60 -12.08
N PRO A 69 14.90 3.95 -10.92
CA PRO A 69 15.35 5.32 -10.65
C PRO A 69 16.36 5.86 -11.65
N ASP A 70 17.15 5.01 -12.29
CA ASP A 70 18.10 5.34 -13.36
C ASP A 70 17.40 5.62 -14.72
N GLY A 71 16.07 5.52 -14.78
CA GLY A 71 15.26 5.67 -15.99
C GLY A 71 15.17 4.41 -16.85
N SER A 72 15.89 3.34 -16.52
CA SER A 72 15.79 2.08 -17.26
C SER A 72 14.42 1.44 -17.11
N LEU A 73 13.86 0.95 -18.22
CA LEU A 73 12.59 0.23 -18.23
C LEU A 73 12.86 -1.28 -18.37
N ARG A 74 12.40 -2.09 -17.42
CA ARG A 74 12.54 -3.55 -17.43
C ARG A 74 11.20 -4.23 -17.63
N ASN A 75 11.19 -5.20 -18.56
CA ASN A 75 10.05 -6.09 -18.76
C ASN A 75 10.16 -7.29 -17.83
N TYR A 76 9.07 -7.68 -17.22
CA TYR A 76 8.98 -8.90 -16.43
C TYR A 76 8.18 -9.95 -17.19
N TYR A 77 8.72 -11.18 -17.22
CA TYR A 77 8.16 -12.28 -17.97
C TYR A 77 7.77 -13.43 -17.03
N PHE A 78 6.71 -14.14 -17.36
CA PHE A 78 6.17 -15.26 -16.57
C PHE A 78 7.09 -16.51 -16.59
N THR A 79 8.26 -16.43 -17.19
CA THR A 79 9.30 -17.46 -17.14
C THR A 79 10.02 -17.52 -15.80
N ASN A 80 10.02 -16.42 -15.02
CA ASN A 80 10.56 -16.35 -13.67
C ASN A 80 9.42 -16.34 -12.64
N THR A 81 9.01 -17.52 -12.21
CA THR A 81 7.90 -17.71 -11.27
C THR A 81 8.18 -17.24 -9.85
N ASP A 82 9.43 -17.01 -9.48
CA ASP A 82 9.81 -16.46 -8.17
C ASP A 82 9.52 -14.96 -8.09
N THR A 83 9.56 -14.25 -9.23
CA THR A 83 9.31 -12.82 -9.31
C THR A 83 7.91 -12.49 -9.83
N LEU A 84 7.43 -13.24 -10.84
CA LEU A 84 6.13 -13.01 -11.49
C LEU A 84 5.38 -14.33 -11.62
N ARG A 85 4.37 -14.53 -10.79
CA ARG A 85 3.57 -15.75 -10.75
C ARG A 85 2.15 -15.49 -11.24
N PHE A 86 1.70 -16.27 -12.20
CA PHE A 86 0.36 -16.20 -12.75
C PHE A 86 -0.57 -17.25 -12.13
N THR A 87 -1.78 -16.84 -11.80
CA THR A 87 -2.86 -17.72 -11.38
C THR A 87 -4.05 -17.49 -12.32
N PRO A 88 -4.40 -18.48 -13.16
CA PRO A 88 -5.46 -18.35 -14.13
C PRO A 88 -6.85 -18.31 -13.49
N ALA A 89 -7.82 -17.75 -14.21
CA ALA A 89 -9.23 -17.93 -13.92
C ALA A 89 -9.64 -19.40 -14.05
N THR A 90 -10.55 -19.85 -13.18
CA THR A 90 -11.02 -21.24 -13.14
C THR A 90 -12.45 -21.35 -13.64
N PRO A 91 -12.79 -22.40 -14.43
CA PRO A 91 -14.16 -22.64 -14.89
C PRO A 91 -15.14 -22.76 -13.71
N GLY A 92 -16.29 -22.11 -13.83
CA GLY A 92 -17.34 -22.16 -12.82
C GLY A 92 -17.17 -21.20 -11.64
N ALA A 93 -16.06 -20.48 -11.56
CA ALA A 93 -15.82 -19.38 -10.65
C ALA A 93 -15.93 -18.02 -11.39
N GLU A 94 -15.66 -16.94 -10.67
CA GLU A 94 -15.52 -15.62 -11.29
C GLU A 94 -14.34 -15.64 -12.30
N ASN A 95 -14.52 -15.02 -13.46
CA ASN A 95 -13.47 -14.88 -14.47
C ASN A 95 -12.44 -13.85 -14.01
N THR A 96 -11.59 -14.27 -13.07
CA THR A 96 -10.57 -13.42 -12.45
C THR A 96 -9.23 -14.13 -12.51
N ALA A 97 -8.28 -13.52 -13.21
CA ALA A 97 -6.88 -13.93 -13.20
C ALA A 97 -6.08 -13.05 -12.23
N LYS A 98 -5.03 -13.61 -11.66
CA LYS A 98 -4.16 -12.93 -10.71
C LYS A 98 -2.71 -13.06 -11.10
N VAL A 99 -1.95 -12.02 -10.86
CA VAL A 99 -0.51 -12.01 -10.98
C VAL A 99 0.09 -11.53 -9.65
N ASP A 100 0.89 -12.37 -9.01
CA ASP A 100 1.72 -12.01 -7.88
C ASP A 100 3.07 -11.56 -8.42
N PHE A 101 3.43 -10.30 -8.17
CA PHE A 101 4.67 -9.69 -8.59
C PHE A 101 5.47 -9.26 -7.37
N THR A 102 6.66 -9.85 -7.18
CA THR A 102 7.54 -9.64 -6.02
C THR A 102 8.93 -9.20 -6.47
N PRO A 103 9.08 -7.93 -6.91
CA PRO A 103 10.39 -7.43 -7.34
C PRO A 103 11.31 -7.14 -6.16
N TYR A 104 12.63 -7.24 -6.40
CA TYR A 104 13.67 -6.76 -5.49
C TYR A 104 14.08 -5.35 -5.89
N LEU A 105 13.77 -4.35 -5.06
CA LEU A 105 14.00 -2.93 -5.32
C LEU A 105 15.20 -2.45 -4.50
N LEU A 106 16.41 -2.69 -5.00
CA LEU A 106 17.66 -2.45 -4.27
C LEU A 106 18.15 -1.00 -4.32
N GLU A 107 17.64 -0.19 -5.23
CA GLU A 107 18.04 1.18 -5.40
C GLU A 107 17.03 2.10 -4.73
N ASP A 108 17.51 3.09 -3.98
CA ASP A 108 16.66 4.15 -3.44
C ASP A 108 16.23 5.09 -4.57
N GLY A 109 14.97 5.51 -4.55
CA GLY A 109 14.45 6.46 -5.52
C GLY A 109 13.05 6.15 -6.02
N THR A 110 12.70 6.80 -7.12
CA THR A 110 11.36 6.71 -7.72
C THR A 110 11.30 5.60 -8.76
N TYR A 111 10.32 4.73 -8.60
CA TYR A 111 9.95 3.68 -9.54
C TYR A 111 8.61 4.01 -10.17
N ILE A 112 8.36 3.50 -11.39
CA ILE A 112 7.04 3.55 -12.01
C ILE A 112 6.67 2.14 -12.47
N LEU A 113 5.59 1.61 -11.92
CA LEU A 113 5.00 0.35 -12.36
C LEU A 113 4.03 0.63 -13.50
N TYR A 114 4.19 -0.10 -14.60
CA TYR A 114 3.25 -0.14 -15.71
C TYR A 114 2.62 -1.53 -15.78
N VAL A 115 1.31 -1.58 -15.84
CA VAL A 115 0.55 -2.82 -16.02
C VAL A 115 -0.44 -2.67 -17.16
N TYR A 116 -0.30 -3.55 -18.12
CA TYR A 116 -1.26 -3.71 -19.20
C TYR A 116 -2.05 -5.00 -18.98
N GLY A 117 -3.37 -4.92 -19.05
CA GLY A 117 -4.28 -6.04 -18.94
C GLY A 117 -5.32 -6.00 -20.05
N LYS A 118 -5.60 -7.15 -20.68
CA LYS A 118 -6.66 -7.29 -21.68
C LYS A 118 -7.40 -8.61 -21.52
N ASP A 119 -8.64 -8.65 -21.98
CA ASP A 119 -9.42 -9.89 -22.10
C ASP A 119 -9.07 -10.66 -23.38
N LYS A 120 -9.78 -11.79 -23.62
CA LYS A 120 -9.63 -12.60 -24.83
C LYS A 120 -10.29 -12.00 -26.06
N SER A 121 -11.07 -10.94 -25.91
CA SER A 121 -11.69 -10.17 -26.99
C SER A 121 -10.86 -8.93 -27.35
N ASP A 122 -9.63 -8.81 -26.78
CA ASP A 122 -8.70 -7.69 -26.95
C ASP A 122 -9.21 -6.36 -26.35
N ASN A 123 -10.22 -6.38 -25.46
CA ASN A 123 -10.62 -5.19 -24.72
C ASN A 123 -9.60 -4.89 -23.63
N VAL A 124 -9.06 -3.68 -23.65
CA VAL A 124 -8.02 -3.23 -22.70
C VAL A 124 -8.66 -2.69 -21.42
N ALA A 125 -8.21 -3.14 -20.27
CA ALA A 125 -8.65 -2.66 -18.98
C ALA A 125 -8.46 -1.14 -18.86
N GLY A 126 -9.48 -0.42 -18.37
CA GLY A 126 -9.44 1.03 -18.24
C GLY A 126 -9.31 1.80 -19.56
N GLY A 127 -9.04 1.15 -20.68
CA GLY A 127 -8.79 1.75 -21.98
C GLY A 127 -7.39 2.30 -22.22
N THR A 128 -6.57 2.38 -21.19
CA THR A 128 -5.15 2.77 -21.24
C THR A 128 -4.34 1.92 -20.28
N GLU A 129 -3.04 1.85 -20.47
CA GLU A 129 -2.14 1.17 -19.56
C GLU A 129 -2.18 1.81 -18.17
N TYR A 130 -2.34 0.98 -17.14
CA TYR A 130 -2.23 1.43 -15.75
C TYR A 130 -0.80 1.82 -15.43
N SER A 131 -0.60 2.94 -14.73
CA SER A 131 0.71 3.33 -14.23
C SER A 131 0.60 3.98 -12.86
N VAL A 132 1.55 3.68 -12.00
CA VAL A 132 1.69 4.31 -10.68
C VAL A 132 3.15 4.51 -10.35
N SER A 133 3.51 5.73 -9.92
CA SER A 133 4.84 6.05 -9.41
C SER A 133 4.89 5.84 -7.90
N PHE A 134 6.01 5.31 -7.40
CA PHE A 134 6.22 5.13 -5.96
C PHE A 134 7.70 5.28 -5.60
N GLN A 135 7.97 5.48 -4.33
CA GLN A 135 9.32 5.68 -3.82
C GLN A 135 9.74 4.52 -2.95
N VAL A 136 11.01 4.16 -3.07
CA VAL A 136 11.65 3.12 -2.25
C VAL A 136 12.82 3.72 -1.51
N TYR A 137 12.88 3.43 -0.21
CA TYR A 137 14.03 3.72 0.66
C TYR A 137 14.42 2.45 1.38
N ASN A 138 15.60 1.93 1.07
CA ASN A 138 16.08 0.65 1.63
C ASN A 138 16.50 0.76 3.09
N LYS A 139 16.86 1.96 3.53
CA LYS A 139 17.19 2.19 4.94
C LYS A 139 15.94 2.10 5.81
N PRO A 140 15.91 1.23 6.83
CA PRO A 140 14.79 1.18 7.78
C PRO A 140 14.70 2.47 8.59
N MET A 141 13.58 3.18 8.48
CA MET A 141 13.34 4.46 9.14
C MET A 141 11.86 4.62 9.51
N ILE A 142 11.57 5.52 10.43
CA ILE A 142 10.23 6.06 10.65
C ILE A 142 10.27 7.56 10.38
N SER A 143 9.40 8.00 9.47
CA SER A 143 9.28 9.39 9.04
C SER A 143 7.83 9.85 9.13
N ASN A 144 7.60 11.15 8.93
CA ASN A 144 6.27 11.77 8.86
C ASN A 144 5.34 11.41 10.05
N LEU A 145 5.89 11.33 11.25
CA LEU A 145 5.08 11.05 12.42
C LEU A 145 4.32 12.30 12.86
N PHE A 146 3.01 12.25 12.80
CA PHE A 146 2.13 13.28 13.33
C PHE A 146 0.84 12.66 13.87
N ASN A 147 0.08 13.42 14.63
CA ASN A 147 -1.23 13.01 15.09
C ASN A 147 -2.32 13.78 14.34
N TYR A 148 -3.43 13.10 14.05
CA TYR A 148 -4.57 13.69 13.35
C TYR A 148 -5.90 13.22 13.96
N PRO A 149 -6.84 14.14 14.24
CA PRO A 149 -6.71 15.60 14.15
C PRO A 149 -5.77 16.19 15.22
N ASN A 150 -5.22 17.39 14.95
CA ASN A 150 -4.44 18.18 15.89
C ASN A 150 -4.70 19.69 15.63
N PRO A 151 -5.34 20.45 16.54
CA PRO A 151 -5.85 20.04 17.85
C PRO A 151 -6.97 19.01 17.80
N PHE A 152 -7.23 18.31 18.92
CA PHE A 152 -8.33 17.36 19.03
C PHE A 152 -9.14 17.59 20.30
N THR A 153 -10.43 17.21 20.23
CA THR A 153 -11.37 17.34 21.33
C THR A 153 -11.80 15.99 21.92
N THR A 154 -12.00 15.01 21.08
CA THR A 154 -12.45 13.66 21.46
C THR A 154 -11.33 12.63 21.40
N SER A 155 -10.67 12.50 20.28
CA SER A 155 -9.57 11.56 20.10
C SER A 155 -8.70 11.93 18.88
N THR A 156 -7.49 11.39 18.86
CA THR A 156 -6.52 11.56 17.77
C THR A 156 -5.85 10.24 17.44
N ALA A 157 -5.62 9.96 16.16
CA ALA A 157 -4.81 8.85 15.70
C ALA A 157 -3.39 9.32 15.38
N PHE A 158 -2.43 8.40 15.33
CA PHE A 158 -1.07 8.71 14.89
C PHE A 158 -0.87 8.20 13.46
N VAL A 159 -0.25 9.04 12.65
CA VAL A 159 0.12 8.74 11.25
C VAL A 159 1.64 8.75 11.18
N PHE A 160 2.21 7.76 10.51
CA PHE A 160 3.66 7.68 10.28
C PHE A 160 3.96 6.81 9.07
N THR A 161 5.16 6.97 8.52
CA THR A 161 5.63 6.18 7.38
C THR A 161 6.82 5.33 7.81
N MET A 162 6.79 4.05 7.46
CA MET A 162 7.89 3.12 7.67
C MET A 162 8.55 2.79 6.33
N THR A 163 9.90 2.79 6.31
CA THR A 163 10.71 2.41 5.15
C THR A 163 11.56 1.18 5.45
N GLY A 164 12.25 0.67 4.43
CA GLY A 164 13.06 -0.53 4.51
C GLY A 164 12.34 -1.78 4.01
N SER A 165 12.81 -2.95 4.44
CA SER A 165 12.30 -4.26 4.00
C SER A 165 11.57 -5.04 5.10
N THR A 166 11.62 -4.56 6.35
CA THR A 166 11.08 -5.31 7.49
C THR A 166 10.39 -4.38 8.49
N ILE A 167 9.29 -4.87 9.06
CA ILE A 167 8.56 -4.17 10.12
C ILE A 167 9.29 -4.37 11.47
N PRO A 168 9.51 -3.30 12.27
CA PRO A 168 10.11 -3.42 13.59
C PRO A 168 9.37 -4.40 14.50
N GLN A 169 10.12 -5.25 15.20
CA GLN A 169 9.54 -6.19 16.15
C GLN A 169 8.89 -5.45 17.33
N ASN A 170 9.56 -4.39 17.82
CA ASN A 170 9.09 -3.55 18.91
C ASN A 170 8.88 -2.13 18.39
N ILE A 171 7.65 -1.67 18.46
CA ILE A 171 7.27 -0.29 18.18
C ILE A 171 6.25 0.13 19.24
N ARG A 172 6.39 1.33 19.80
CA ARG A 172 5.44 1.91 20.74
C ARG A 172 5.46 3.43 20.65
N ILE A 173 4.33 4.04 20.92
CA ILE A 173 4.20 5.50 21.02
C ILE A 173 4.05 5.87 22.49
N GLN A 174 4.90 6.75 22.96
CA GLN A 174 4.78 7.32 24.31
C GLN A 174 4.23 8.74 24.21
N ILE A 175 3.24 9.02 25.05
CA ILE A 175 2.64 10.35 25.23
C ILE A 175 3.11 10.88 26.58
N LEU A 176 3.57 12.12 26.56
CA LEU A 176 4.21 12.75 27.73
C LEU A 176 3.61 14.13 28.00
N THR A 177 3.68 14.55 29.24
CA THR A 177 3.50 15.98 29.58
C THR A 177 4.67 16.79 29.04
N ILE A 178 4.52 18.12 29.02
CA ILE A 178 5.63 19.06 28.70
C ILE A 178 6.83 18.93 29.62
N THR A 179 6.63 18.39 30.83
CA THR A 179 7.69 18.13 31.80
C THR A 179 8.38 16.78 31.63
N GLY A 180 7.95 15.99 30.62
CA GLY A 180 8.55 14.70 30.30
C GLY A 180 7.98 13.50 31.05
N LYS A 181 6.92 13.67 31.86
CA LYS A 181 6.24 12.55 32.53
C LYS A 181 5.41 11.78 31.50
N ILE A 182 5.63 10.46 31.36
CA ILE A 182 4.82 9.58 30.51
C ILE A 182 3.43 9.47 31.11
N VAL A 183 2.40 9.77 30.32
CA VAL A 183 0.98 9.67 30.72
C VAL A 183 0.31 8.49 30.05
N LYS A 184 0.74 8.10 28.86
CA LYS A 184 0.20 6.94 28.13
C LYS A 184 1.30 6.31 27.27
N GLU A 185 1.28 4.99 27.18
CA GLU A 185 2.08 4.23 26.24
C GLU A 185 1.11 3.41 25.39
N ILE A 186 1.24 3.52 24.07
CA ILE A 186 0.48 2.77 23.07
C ILE A 186 1.41 1.68 22.54
N THR A 187 1.08 0.44 22.79
CA THR A 187 1.89 -0.72 22.43
C THR A 187 1.69 -1.11 20.96
N LYS A 188 2.60 -1.95 20.42
CA LYS A 188 2.46 -2.47 19.05
C LYS A 188 1.10 -3.13 18.80
N GLN A 189 0.56 -3.85 19.77
CA GLN A 189 -0.74 -4.51 19.64
C GLN A 189 -1.89 -3.52 19.52
N GLU A 190 -1.81 -2.39 20.25
CA GLU A 190 -2.80 -1.32 20.18
C GLU A 190 -2.67 -0.49 18.90
N LEU A 191 -1.48 -0.43 18.28
CA LEU A 191 -1.28 0.30 17.03
C LEU A 191 -2.07 -0.31 15.86
N GLY A 192 -2.42 -1.61 15.93
CA GLY A 192 -3.06 -2.37 14.86
C GLY A 192 -2.06 -2.99 13.88
N PRO A 193 -2.54 -3.55 12.77
CA PRO A 193 -1.68 -4.13 11.74
C PRO A 193 -0.80 -3.04 11.10
N LEU A 194 0.50 -3.29 11.11
CA LEU A 194 1.50 -2.38 10.55
C LEU A 194 2.01 -2.91 9.22
N HIS A 195 2.27 -2.01 8.28
CA HIS A 195 2.87 -2.32 6.99
C HIS A 195 3.97 -1.30 6.64
N LEU A 196 4.81 -1.64 5.70
CA LEU A 196 5.77 -0.68 5.15
C LEU A 196 5.00 0.35 4.31
N GLY A 197 5.48 1.59 4.30
CA GLY A 197 4.73 2.74 3.79
C GLY A 197 3.96 3.46 4.88
N ARG A 198 2.88 4.14 4.49
CA ARG A 198 2.08 5.00 5.39
C ARG A 198 1.16 4.18 6.27
N ASN A 199 1.23 4.41 7.58
CA ASN A 199 0.40 3.78 8.60
C ASN A 199 -0.45 4.82 9.32
N ILE A 200 -1.66 4.40 9.73
CA ILE A 200 -2.55 5.14 10.63
C ILE A 200 -2.92 4.17 11.75
N THR A 201 -2.71 4.58 13.01
CA THR A 201 -3.01 3.71 14.15
C THR A 201 -4.50 3.41 14.28
N GLU A 202 -4.85 2.17 14.56
CA GLU A 202 -6.24 1.80 14.91
C GLU A 202 -6.64 2.41 16.26
N TYR A 203 -5.72 2.39 17.22
CA TYR A 203 -5.93 3.05 18.51
C TYR A 203 -5.98 4.56 18.33
N LYS A 204 -7.05 5.15 18.84
CA LYS A 204 -7.23 6.61 18.91
C LYS A 204 -7.11 7.05 20.36
N TRP A 205 -6.10 7.86 20.64
CA TRP A 205 -5.94 8.40 21.98
C TRP A 205 -6.99 9.48 22.28
N ASP A 206 -7.72 9.28 23.38
CA ASP A 206 -8.82 10.14 23.81
C ASP A 206 -8.44 11.16 24.88
N GLY A 207 -7.14 11.32 25.15
CA GLY A 207 -6.64 12.24 26.19
C GLY A 207 -6.82 11.71 27.61
N THR A 208 -6.84 10.37 27.78
CA THR A 208 -6.76 9.74 29.11
C THR A 208 -5.34 9.27 29.40
N ASP A 209 -5.01 9.14 30.69
CA ASP A 209 -3.76 8.52 31.14
C ASP A 209 -3.84 6.98 31.10
N MET A 210 -2.77 6.32 31.55
CA MET A 210 -2.70 4.86 31.59
C MET A 210 -3.71 4.20 32.55
N TYR A 211 -4.33 4.98 33.44
CA TYR A 211 -5.36 4.54 34.39
C TYR A 211 -6.77 4.90 33.94
N GLY A 212 -6.92 5.49 32.73
CA GLY A 212 -8.22 5.93 32.18
C GLY A 212 -8.71 7.27 32.74
N GLN A 213 -7.88 8.01 33.49
CA GLN A 213 -8.25 9.32 34.01
C GLN A 213 -8.08 10.41 32.95
N LYS A 214 -9.08 11.28 32.83
CA LYS A 214 -9.05 12.39 31.88
C LYS A 214 -7.94 13.38 32.25
N LEU A 215 -7.11 13.68 31.28
CA LEU A 215 -6.05 14.68 31.42
C LEU A 215 -6.61 16.07 31.11
N ALA A 216 -5.97 17.09 31.67
CA ALA A 216 -6.32 18.49 31.48
C ALA A 216 -6.08 18.94 30.03
N ASN A 217 -6.84 19.96 29.58
CA ASN A 217 -6.54 20.63 28.31
C ASN A 217 -5.13 21.20 28.34
N GLY A 218 -4.45 21.12 27.21
CA GLY A 218 -3.09 21.64 27.10
C GLY A 218 -2.26 20.94 26.05
N ILE A 219 -0.95 21.13 26.17
CA ILE A 219 0.05 20.60 25.26
C ILE A 219 0.59 19.30 25.82
N TYR A 220 0.63 18.28 24.94
CA TYR A 220 1.28 17.01 25.19
C TYR A 220 2.33 16.75 24.13
N LEU A 221 3.37 16.04 24.53
CA LEU A 221 4.42 15.57 23.63
C LEU A 221 4.19 14.11 23.32
N TYR A 222 4.62 13.66 22.16
CA TYR A 222 4.66 12.24 21.82
C TYR A 222 5.96 11.88 21.12
N ARG A 223 6.37 10.61 21.26
CA ARG A 223 7.51 10.05 20.55
C ARG A 223 7.25 8.60 20.17
N VAL A 224 7.87 8.15 19.09
CA VAL A 224 7.93 6.74 18.74
C VAL A 224 9.24 6.16 19.27
N LEU A 225 9.14 4.99 19.87
CA LEU A 225 10.26 4.14 20.22
C LEU A 225 10.19 2.88 19.38
N THR A 226 11.28 2.58 18.69
CA THR A 226 11.38 1.41 17.84
C THR A 226 12.70 0.69 18.07
N ASN A 227 12.66 -0.62 17.86
CA ASN A 227 13.83 -1.46 17.90
C ASN A 227 13.77 -2.45 16.75
N LEU A 228 14.74 -2.40 15.87
CA LEU A 228 14.95 -3.38 14.81
C LEU A 228 16.27 -4.11 15.10
N ASN A 229 16.21 -5.42 15.33
CA ASN A 229 17.38 -6.24 15.65
C ASN A 229 18.28 -5.70 16.79
N GLY A 230 17.67 -5.08 17.81
CA GLY A 230 18.38 -4.52 18.94
C GLY A 230 18.86 -3.08 18.78
N ALA A 231 18.82 -2.50 17.58
CA ALA A 231 19.18 -1.11 17.32
C ALA A 231 17.93 -0.22 17.22
N SER A 232 18.00 1.00 17.74
CA SER A 232 16.94 2.00 17.53
C SER A 232 16.96 2.43 16.06
N LEU A 233 15.77 2.54 15.45
CA LEU A 233 15.67 3.12 14.12
C LEU A 233 15.97 4.61 14.14
N GLU A 234 16.70 5.07 13.14
CA GLU A 234 16.87 6.49 12.92
C GLU A 234 15.52 7.14 12.57
N LYS A 235 15.31 8.32 13.10
CA LYS A 235 14.17 9.17 12.76
C LYS A 235 14.64 10.16 11.72
N PHE A 236 14.00 10.15 10.57
CA PHE A 236 14.30 11.12 9.52
C PHE A 236 13.37 12.33 9.66
N PRO A 237 13.89 13.54 9.38
CA PRO A 237 13.03 14.68 9.10
C PRO A 237 12.15 14.35 7.90
N SER A 238 10.89 14.78 7.93
CA SER A 238 9.95 14.56 6.84
C SER A 238 10.46 15.19 5.55
N VAL A 239 10.68 14.38 4.53
CA VAL A 239 10.87 14.87 3.18
C VAL A 239 9.49 14.95 2.56
N ASP A 240 8.98 16.16 2.36
CA ASP A 240 7.71 16.36 1.66
C ASP A 240 7.89 16.14 0.17
N HIS A 241 7.28 15.08 -0.35
CA HIS A 241 7.29 14.75 -1.78
C HIS A 241 5.99 15.10 -2.49
N SER A 242 5.05 15.77 -1.81
CA SER A 242 3.72 16.06 -2.38
C SER A 242 3.59 17.44 -3.03
N GLY A 243 4.68 18.17 -3.22
CA GLY A 243 4.66 19.47 -3.91
C GLY A 243 3.91 20.60 -3.17
N GLY A 244 3.50 20.37 -1.95
CA GLY A 244 2.94 21.32 -1.02
C GLY A 244 3.78 21.32 0.25
N GLU A 245 4.43 22.43 0.56
CA GLU A 245 5.21 22.62 1.79
C GLU A 245 4.30 22.47 3.04
N VAL A 246 4.07 21.24 3.48
CA VAL A 246 3.69 21.00 4.87
C VAL A 246 4.96 20.66 5.62
N ASP A 247 5.63 21.66 6.14
CA ASP A 247 6.79 21.53 7.01
C ASP A 247 6.37 20.81 8.30
N THR A 248 6.36 19.46 8.25
CA THR A 248 6.06 18.62 9.41
C THR A 248 7.19 18.69 10.46
N ASP A 249 8.38 19.10 10.10
CA ASP A 249 9.49 19.36 11.03
C ASP A 249 9.18 20.49 11.99
N LYS A 250 8.27 21.36 11.64
CA LYS A 250 7.75 22.41 12.53
C LYS A 250 7.11 21.86 13.80
N TYR A 251 6.66 20.61 13.77
CA TYR A 251 6.04 19.91 14.91
C TYR A 251 6.98 18.91 15.59
N PHE A 252 8.18 18.67 15.04
CA PHE A 252 9.13 17.67 15.51
C PHE A 252 10.45 18.32 15.95
N ASN A 253 10.59 18.60 17.24
CA ASN A 253 11.85 19.08 17.79
C ASN A 253 12.50 17.96 18.62
N LYS A 254 13.73 17.58 18.29
CA LYS A 254 14.52 16.55 19.00
C LYS A 254 13.83 15.18 19.12
N GLY A 255 13.06 14.77 18.11
CA GLY A 255 12.38 13.48 18.08
C GLY A 255 11.08 13.41 18.89
N TYR A 256 10.50 14.56 19.26
CA TYR A 256 9.20 14.67 19.89
C TYR A 256 8.24 15.43 18.98
N GLY A 257 7.04 14.88 18.79
CA GLY A 257 5.92 15.60 18.22
C GLY A 257 5.13 16.32 19.31
N LYS A 258 4.35 17.33 18.90
CA LYS A 258 3.54 18.18 19.77
C LYS A 258 2.08 18.10 19.37
N MET A 259 1.20 17.93 20.36
CA MET A 259 -0.24 17.89 20.14
C MET A 259 -0.99 18.72 21.17
N TYR A 260 -2.21 19.11 20.79
CA TYR A 260 -3.07 19.98 21.59
C TYR A 260 -4.37 19.27 21.91
N LEU A 261 -4.62 19.03 23.20
CA LEU A 261 -5.91 18.56 23.72
C LEU A 261 -6.78 19.77 24.09
N MET A 262 -7.95 19.84 23.50
CA MET A 262 -8.90 20.96 23.65
C MET A 262 -10.31 20.40 23.81
N ARG A 263 -10.71 20.08 25.04
CA ARG A 263 -12.07 19.60 25.36
C ARG A 263 -12.99 20.75 25.70
#